data_c8e5f4334a7248785a19471efa1699a1
#
_entry.id   c8e5f4334a7248785a19471efa1699a1
#
_cell.length_a   1.000
_cell.length_b   1.000
_cell.length_c   1.000
_cell.angle_alpha   90.00
_cell.angle_beta   90.00
_cell.angle_gamma   90.00
#
_symmetry.space_group_name_H-M   'P 1'
#
loop_
_entity.id
_entity.type
_entity.pdbx_description
1 polymer ?
#
loop_
_entity_poly.entity_id
_entity_poly.type
_entity_poly.pdbx_seq_one_letter_code
_entity_poly.pdbx_strand_id
1 'polypeptide(L)'
;MNKRQLLRATALVASSLLLAGTASAQDFPPKKPVTLVVGFAAGGAADAAARLIAKKLGENIGQTVVVDNKGGAGGNIAHQFVANAAPDGSVLLFGSVGPLTIAPHLMKLTYDPFKDLAAISGGVNFPNVLVVHKAAGAKTLAEFIQLSKKKPGSVDFASTGAGSASHLAGELFNQRAGVDMTHVPEEPVSGPSGDRVGAQSG
;
A
#
# COMPACT_ATOMS: atom_id res chain seq x y z
N MET A 1 32.28 -48.45 -24.61
CA MET A 1 32.20 -47.60 -23.40
C MET A 1 32.94 -48.27 -22.27
N ASN A 2 33.98 -47.64 -21.75
CA ASN A 2 34.89 -48.25 -20.78
C ASN A 2 34.23 -48.28 -19.39
N LYS A 3 34.38 -49.37 -18.60
CA LYS A 3 33.78 -49.53 -17.24
C LYS A 3 33.99 -48.28 -16.35
N ARG A 4 35.12 -47.58 -16.51
CA ARG A 4 35.45 -46.36 -15.79
C ARG A 4 34.58 -45.14 -16.22
N GLN A 5 34.14 -45.09 -17.47
CA GLN A 5 33.26 -44.04 -17.98
C GLN A 5 31.81 -44.28 -17.49
N LEU A 6 31.39 -45.55 -17.43
CA LEU A 6 30.08 -45.92 -16.87
C LEU A 6 29.98 -45.55 -15.39
N LEU A 7 30.99 -45.87 -14.58
CA LEU A 7 31.05 -45.54 -13.16
C LEU A 7 31.07 -44.02 -12.89
N ARG A 8 31.75 -43.25 -13.77
CA ARG A 8 31.74 -41.76 -13.66
C ARG A 8 30.38 -41.16 -14.04
N ALA A 9 29.74 -41.72 -15.05
CA ALA A 9 28.40 -41.26 -15.45
C ALA A 9 27.35 -41.59 -14.37
N THR A 10 27.40 -42.77 -13.76
CA THR A 10 26.50 -43.14 -12.65
C THR A 10 26.74 -42.30 -11.40
N ALA A 11 27.98 -41.96 -11.08
CA ALA A 11 28.33 -41.11 -9.96
C ALA A 11 27.84 -39.66 -10.15
N LEU A 12 27.90 -39.12 -11.38
CA LEU A 12 27.38 -37.78 -11.73
C LEU A 12 25.85 -37.72 -11.65
N VAL A 13 25.16 -38.77 -12.11
CA VAL A 13 23.69 -38.84 -12.03
C VAL A 13 23.24 -39.02 -10.57
N ALA A 14 23.96 -39.81 -9.78
CA ALA A 14 23.65 -40.00 -8.36
C ALA A 14 23.89 -38.71 -7.54
N SER A 15 24.94 -37.93 -7.86
CA SER A 15 25.18 -36.64 -7.17
C SER A 15 24.19 -35.56 -7.59
N SER A 16 23.68 -35.56 -8.83
CA SER A 16 22.65 -34.62 -9.23
C SER A 16 21.27 -34.93 -8.63
N LEU A 17 20.95 -36.21 -8.33
CA LEU A 17 19.74 -36.57 -7.60
C LEU A 17 19.83 -36.24 -6.10
N LEU A 18 21.03 -36.24 -5.51
CA LEU A 18 21.23 -35.85 -4.11
C LEU A 18 21.18 -34.31 -3.90
N LEU A 19 21.46 -33.54 -4.96
CA LEU A 19 21.33 -32.07 -4.95
C LEU A 19 19.92 -31.57 -5.29
N ALA A 20 18.99 -32.42 -5.70
CA ALA A 20 17.56 -32.15 -5.67
C ALA A 20 17.10 -32.16 -4.21
N GLY A 21 17.78 -31.30 -3.40
CA GLY A 21 17.44 -31.06 -2.01
C GLY A 21 15.96 -30.73 -1.93
N THR A 22 15.28 -31.35 -1.02
CA THR A 22 13.90 -31.10 -0.66
C THR A 22 13.68 -29.60 -0.55
N ALA A 23 13.19 -28.97 -1.62
CA ALA A 23 12.51 -27.71 -1.51
C ALA A 23 11.30 -27.97 -0.62
N SER A 24 11.50 -27.94 0.70
CA SER A 24 10.40 -27.92 1.66
C SER A 24 9.60 -26.67 1.35
N ALA A 25 8.50 -26.85 0.63
CA ALA A 25 7.48 -25.82 0.58
C ALA A 25 7.14 -25.53 2.03
N GLN A 26 7.33 -24.29 2.45
CA GLN A 26 7.00 -23.88 3.81
C GLN A 26 5.49 -24.10 3.99
N ASP A 27 5.10 -24.88 5.02
CA ASP A 27 3.69 -25.15 5.29
C ASP A 27 2.95 -23.84 5.53
N PHE A 28 1.94 -23.57 4.70
CA PHE A 28 1.01 -22.46 4.92
C PHE A 28 -0.34 -23.04 5.41
N PRO A 29 -0.98 -22.47 6.42
CA PRO A 29 -0.60 -21.25 7.17
C PRO A 29 0.59 -21.47 8.12
N PRO A 30 1.37 -20.40 8.39
CA PRO A 30 2.49 -20.48 9.33
C PRO A 30 1.98 -20.84 10.72
N LYS A 31 2.79 -21.50 11.54
CA LYS A 31 2.41 -21.90 12.92
C LYS A 31 2.20 -20.71 13.88
N LYS A 32 2.67 -19.52 13.49
CA LYS A 32 2.51 -18.24 14.23
C LYS A 32 1.37 -17.42 13.64
N PRO A 33 0.76 -16.48 14.40
CA PRO A 33 -0.25 -15.58 13.86
C PRO A 33 0.25 -14.84 12.62
N VAL A 34 -0.64 -14.62 11.65
CA VAL A 34 -0.36 -13.83 10.46
C VAL A 34 -0.59 -12.36 10.77
N THR A 35 0.33 -11.50 10.37
CA THR A 35 0.18 -10.05 10.50
C THR A 35 -0.24 -9.46 9.16
N LEU A 36 -1.38 -8.77 9.11
CA LEU A 36 -1.82 -7.99 7.94
C LEU A 36 -1.47 -6.51 8.19
N VAL A 37 -0.43 -6.03 7.51
CA VAL A 37 0.08 -4.66 7.66
C VAL A 37 -0.72 -3.72 6.78
N VAL A 38 -1.15 -2.58 7.36
CA VAL A 38 -1.95 -1.55 6.70
C VAL A 38 -1.19 -0.22 6.73
N GLY A 39 -0.99 0.41 5.56
CA GLY A 39 -0.23 1.65 5.41
C GLY A 39 -0.97 2.94 5.81
N PHE A 40 -2.08 2.82 6.55
CA PHE A 40 -2.93 3.94 6.95
C PHE A 40 -3.31 3.85 8.42
N ALA A 41 -3.76 4.98 8.97
CA ALA A 41 -4.17 5.06 10.37
C ALA A 41 -5.34 4.10 10.69
N ALA A 42 -5.36 3.62 11.92
CA ALA A 42 -6.47 2.83 12.44
C ALA A 42 -7.78 3.63 12.45
N GLY A 43 -8.91 2.95 12.21
CA GLY A 43 -10.25 3.55 12.18
C GLY A 43 -10.66 4.15 10.82
N GLY A 44 -9.74 4.23 9.85
CA GLY A 44 -10.07 4.67 8.49
C GLY A 44 -10.69 3.55 7.63
N ALA A 45 -11.12 3.90 6.40
CA ALA A 45 -11.75 2.96 5.47
C ALA A 45 -10.85 1.77 5.12
N ALA A 46 -9.54 2.01 4.94
CA ALA A 46 -8.56 0.97 4.66
C ALA A 46 -8.42 -0.01 5.85
N ASP A 47 -8.39 0.51 7.08
CA ASP A 47 -8.34 -0.30 8.29
C ASP A 47 -9.60 -1.15 8.46
N ALA A 48 -10.78 -0.56 8.27
CA ALA A 48 -12.05 -1.28 8.34
C ALA A 48 -12.10 -2.43 7.31
N ALA A 49 -11.71 -2.18 6.07
CA ALA A 49 -11.64 -3.21 5.04
C ALA A 49 -10.62 -4.30 5.37
N ALA A 50 -9.42 -3.90 5.81
CA ALA A 50 -8.38 -4.84 6.20
C ALA A 50 -8.81 -5.75 7.36
N ARG A 51 -9.53 -5.23 8.37
CA ARG A 51 -10.07 -6.03 9.48
C ARG A 51 -11.12 -7.03 9.04
N LEU A 52 -11.99 -6.67 8.09
CA LEU A 52 -12.95 -7.61 7.49
C LEU A 52 -12.24 -8.73 6.74
N ILE A 53 -11.22 -8.38 5.94
CA ILE A 53 -10.40 -9.36 5.21
C ILE A 53 -9.63 -10.24 6.21
N ALA A 54 -8.99 -9.65 7.22
CA ALA A 54 -8.24 -10.40 8.24
C ALA A 54 -9.10 -11.41 8.96
N LYS A 55 -10.33 -11.01 9.37
CA LYS A 55 -11.29 -11.91 9.98
C LYS A 55 -11.61 -13.09 9.06
N LYS A 56 -12.00 -12.82 7.81
CA LYS A 56 -12.39 -13.86 6.86
C LYS A 56 -11.22 -14.76 6.46
N LEU A 57 -10.04 -14.18 6.28
CA LEU A 57 -8.83 -14.94 6.02
C LEU A 57 -8.51 -15.88 7.19
N GLY A 58 -8.56 -15.37 8.43
CA GLY A 58 -8.32 -16.17 9.62
C GLY A 58 -9.26 -17.36 9.75
N GLU A 59 -10.57 -17.15 9.49
CA GLU A 59 -11.57 -18.22 9.43
C GLU A 59 -11.22 -19.28 8.38
N ASN A 60 -10.79 -18.86 7.19
CA ASN A 60 -10.52 -19.77 6.07
C ASN A 60 -9.23 -20.58 6.27
N ILE A 61 -8.19 -19.99 6.85
CA ILE A 61 -6.88 -20.65 7.03
C ILE A 61 -6.73 -21.31 8.41
N GLY A 62 -7.72 -21.15 9.31
CA GLY A 62 -7.66 -21.70 10.67
C GLY A 62 -6.57 -21.08 11.55
N GLN A 63 -6.15 -19.83 11.27
CA GLN A 63 -5.07 -19.14 11.98
C GLN A 63 -5.48 -17.72 12.34
N THR A 64 -4.95 -17.20 13.45
CA THR A 64 -5.18 -15.80 13.84
C THR A 64 -4.53 -14.85 12.84
N VAL A 65 -5.29 -13.86 12.34
CA VAL A 65 -4.78 -12.77 11.51
C VAL A 65 -4.95 -11.45 12.25
N VAL A 66 -3.84 -10.77 12.54
CA VAL A 66 -3.79 -9.50 13.29
C VAL A 66 -3.54 -8.36 12.33
N VAL A 67 -4.31 -7.28 12.43
CA VAL A 67 -4.08 -6.06 11.66
C VAL A 67 -3.10 -5.15 12.41
N ASP A 68 -2.03 -4.73 11.72
CA ASP A 68 -1.00 -3.80 12.22
C ASP A 68 -0.96 -2.55 11.33
N ASN A 69 -1.30 -1.40 11.90
CA ASN A 69 -1.35 -0.13 11.19
C ASN A 69 0.02 0.58 11.26
N LYS A 70 0.66 0.74 10.10
CA LYS A 70 1.94 1.44 9.91
C LYS A 70 1.77 2.59 8.93
N GLY A 71 1.08 3.64 9.38
CA GLY A 71 0.83 4.83 8.56
C GLY A 71 2.10 5.64 8.29
N GLY A 72 2.04 6.53 7.30
CA GLY A 72 3.08 7.49 6.98
C GLY A 72 3.63 7.38 5.57
N ALA A 73 4.16 8.50 5.07
CA ALA A 73 4.74 8.65 3.74
C ALA A 73 3.82 8.11 2.61
N GLY A 74 2.51 8.41 2.67
CA GLY A 74 1.53 7.92 1.69
C GLY A 74 1.36 6.39 1.66
N GLY A 75 1.74 5.70 2.75
CA GLY A 75 1.71 4.23 2.87
C GLY A 75 3.06 3.55 2.60
N ASN A 76 4.09 4.27 2.17
CA ASN A 76 5.39 3.68 1.83
C ASN A 76 6.08 3.00 3.03
N ILE A 77 5.85 3.47 4.26
CA ILE A 77 6.41 2.84 5.48
C ILE A 77 5.95 1.39 5.62
N ALA A 78 4.65 1.13 5.44
CA ALA A 78 4.09 -0.21 5.51
C ALA A 78 4.64 -1.13 4.40
N HIS A 79 4.72 -0.61 3.18
CA HIS A 79 5.23 -1.36 2.03
C HIS A 79 6.69 -1.75 2.22
N GLN A 80 7.54 -0.80 2.65
CA GLN A 80 8.93 -1.07 2.99
C GLN A 80 9.07 -2.10 4.11
N PHE A 81 8.24 -1.99 5.15
CA PHE A 81 8.27 -2.95 6.26
C PHE A 81 7.99 -4.38 5.78
N VAL A 82 6.97 -4.57 4.93
CA VAL A 82 6.63 -5.91 4.41
C VAL A 82 7.66 -6.41 3.39
N ALA A 83 8.18 -5.53 2.54
CA ALA A 83 9.25 -5.88 1.60
C ALA A 83 10.51 -6.41 2.30
N ASN A 84 10.79 -5.95 3.52
CA ASN A 84 11.92 -6.42 4.34
C ASN A 84 11.56 -7.57 5.30
N ALA A 85 10.31 -8.02 5.31
CA ALA A 85 9.90 -9.13 6.16
C ALA A 85 10.31 -10.49 5.58
N ALA A 86 10.30 -11.54 6.43
CA ALA A 86 10.56 -12.90 5.96
C ALA A 86 9.47 -13.32 4.96
N PRO A 87 9.85 -13.92 3.80
CA PRO A 87 8.89 -14.31 2.77
C PRO A 87 8.22 -15.67 3.09
N ASP A 88 7.79 -15.84 4.34
CA ASP A 88 7.20 -17.07 4.88
C ASP A 88 5.67 -17.03 4.97
N GLY A 89 5.03 -15.96 4.46
CA GLY A 89 3.59 -15.77 4.53
C GLY A 89 3.06 -15.33 5.89
N SER A 90 3.91 -15.12 6.89
CA SER A 90 3.49 -14.63 8.21
C SER A 90 3.23 -13.13 8.27
N VAL A 91 3.73 -12.38 7.29
CA VAL A 91 3.51 -10.94 7.17
C VAL A 91 2.94 -10.67 5.78
N LEU A 92 1.72 -10.15 5.76
CA LEU A 92 0.99 -9.79 4.55
C LEU A 92 0.82 -8.26 4.49
N LEU A 93 0.69 -7.72 3.29
CA LEU A 93 0.45 -6.31 3.06
C LEU A 93 -0.97 -6.09 2.54
N PHE A 94 -1.72 -5.22 3.18
CA PHE A 94 -2.86 -4.57 2.57
C PHE A 94 -2.34 -3.39 1.73
N GLY A 95 -1.88 -3.72 0.53
CA GLY A 95 -1.19 -2.81 -0.37
C GLY A 95 -2.10 -1.72 -0.93
N SER A 96 -1.51 -0.60 -1.30
CA SER A 96 -2.20 0.51 -1.95
C SER A 96 -1.51 0.93 -3.24
N VAL A 97 -2.29 1.49 -4.16
CA VAL A 97 -1.83 1.87 -5.50
C VAL A 97 -0.70 2.91 -5.46
N GLY A 98 -0.72 3.85 -4.51
CA GLY A 98 0.29 4.89 -4.39
C GLY A 98 1.72 4.32 -4.29
N PRO A 99 2.06 3.61 -3.21
CA PRO A 99 3.36 2.97 -3.03
C PRO A 99 3.73 1.95 -4.11
N LEU A 100 2.75 1.26 -4.68
CA LEU A 100 3.03 0.20 -5.67
C LEU A 100 3.32 0.77 -7.06
N THR A 101 2.62 1.82 -7.50
CA THR A 101 2.67 2.26 -8.91
C THR A 101 3.01 3.74 -9.11
N ILE A 102 2.82 4.59 -8.10
CA ILE A 102 3.04 6.04 -8.20
C ILE A 102 4.39 6.43 -7.61
N ALA A 103 4.62 6.08 -6.35
CA ALA A 103 5.81 6.46 -5.62
C ALA A 103 7.14 6.06 -6.30
N PRO A 104 7.27 4.90 -6.98
CA PRO A 104 8.49 4.54 -7.70
C PRO A 104 8.91 5.55 -8.78
N HIS A 105 7.95 6.32 -9.32
CA HIS A 105 8.21 7.32 -10.35
C HIS A 105 8.43 8.73 -9.80
N LEU A 106 8.10 8.97 -8.53
CA LEU A 106 8.18 10.29 -7.90
C LEU A 106 9.33 10.42 -6.90
N MET A 107 9.77 9.31 -6.31
CA MET A 107 10.78 9.33 -5.26
C MET A 107 11.66 8.09 -5.27
N LYS A 108 12.84 8.19 -4.65
CA LYS A 108 13.72 7.04 -4.46
C LYS A 108 13.19 6.19 -3.30
N LEU A 109 12.72 4.99 -3.61
CA LEU A 109 12.30 4.01 -2.61
C LEU A 109 13.49 3.18 -2.14
N THR A 110 13.37 2.60 -0.94
CA THR A 110 14.33 1.66 -0.36
C THR A 110 13.95 0.20 -0.61
N TYR A 111 12.88 -0.04 -1.37
CA TYR A 111 12.38 -1.34 -1.80
C TYR A 111 11.92 -1.24 -3.26
N ASP A 112 11.86 -2.38 -3.94
CA ASP A 112 11.30 -2.49 -5.29
C ASP A 112 9.94 -3.20 -5.22
N PRO A 113 8.81 -2.49 -5.45
CA PRO A 113 7.48 -3.08 -5.29
C PRO A 113 7.21 -4.26 -6.23
N PHE A 114 7.96 -4.39 -7.32
CA PHE A 114 7.78 -5.46 -8.30
C PHE A 114 8.68 -6.67 -8.07
N LYS A 115 9.75 -6.52 -7.27
CA LYS A 115 10.69 -7.61 -6.96
C LYS A 115 10.54 -8.11 -5.54
N ASP A 116 10.32 -7.18 -4.60
CA ASP A 116 10.34 -7.48 -3.17
C ASP A 116 8.94 -7.83 -2.62
N LEU A 117 7.89 -7.65 -3.42
CA LEU A 117 6.52 -7.96 -3.06
C LEU A 117 5.87 -8.89 -4.09
N ALA A 118 5.21 -9.94 -3.62
CA ALA A 118 4.41 -10.84 -4.45
C ALA A 118 2.93 -10.50 -4.34
N ALA A 119 2.27 -10.19 -5.46
CA ALA A 119 0.84 -9.90 -5.49
C ALA A 119 0.04 -11.20 -5.28
N ILE A 120 -0.94 -11.17 -4.35
CA ILE A 120 -1.81 -12.30 -4.04
C ILE A 120 -3.17 -12.13 -4.72
N SER A 121 -3.85 -11.01 -4.47
CA SER A 121 -5.18 -10.72 -5.00
C SER A 121 -5.54 -9.25 -4.90
N GLY A 122 -6.49 -8.79 -5.73
CA GLY A 122 -7.18 -7.53 -5.52
C GLY A 122 -8.12 -7.65 -4.31
N GLY A 123 -8.03 -6.72 -3.36
CA GLY A 123 -8.85 -6.72 -2.16
C GLY A 123 -10.11 -5.87 -2.29
N VAL A 124 -9.94 -4.57 -2.47
CA VAL A 124 -11.03 -3.58 -2.54
C VAL A 124 -10.70 -2.48 -3.54
N ASN A 125 -11.73 -1.77 -3.98
CA ASN A 125 -11.57 -0.55 -4.77
C ASN A 125 -12.16 0.63 -4.00
N PHE A 126 -11.34 1.66 -3.75
CA PHE A 126 -11.75 2.91 -3.12
C PHE A 126 -11.76 4.02 -4.17
N PRO A 127 -12.92 4.56 -4.54
CA PRO A 127 -12.97 5.73 -5.40
C PRO A 127 -12.48 6.98 -4.64
N ASN A 128 -11.77 7.87 -5.33
CA ASN A 128 -11.49 9.19 -4.79
C ASN A 128 -12.75 10.07 -4.93
N VAL A 129 -13.07 10.82 -3.89
CA VAL A 129 -14.20 11.74 -3.84
C VAL A 129 -13.69 13.14 -3.54
N LEU A 130 -14.06 14.12 -4.37
CA LEU A 130 -13.81 15.52 -4.10
C LEU A 130 -14.82 16.04 -3.07
N VAL A 131 -14.32 16.45 -1.91
CA VAL A 131 -15.11 17.07 -0.85
C VAL A 131 -14.65 18.50 -0.68
N VAL A 132 -15.59 19.44 -0.64
CA VAL A 132 -15.32 20.87 -0.46
C VAL A 132 -16.01 21.35 0.81
N HIS A 133 -15.26 22.05 1.67
CA HIS A 133 -15.84 22.60 2.90
C HIS A 133 -16.83 23.72 2.57
N LYS A 134 -17.92 23.80 3.32
CA LYS A 134 -19.00 24.78 3.09
C LYS A 134 -18.53 26.25 3.11
N ALA A 135 -17.47 26.54 3.87
CA ALA A 135 -16.89 27.89 3.94
C ALA A 135 -16.25 28.34 2.62
N ALA A 136 -15.94 27.43 1.70
CA ALA A 136 -15.45 27.79 0.37
C ALA A 136 -16.49 28.53 -0.48
N GLY A 137 -17.78 28.47 -0.10
CA GLY A 137 -18.86 29.20 -0.76
C GLY A 137 -19.29 28.62 -2.12
N ALA A 138 -18.76 27.47 -2.52
CA ALA A 138 -19.13 26.75 -3.74
C ALA A 138 -20.15 25.65 -3.44
N LYS A 139 -21.23 25.57 -4.19
CA LYS A 139 -22.28 24.55 -4.07
C LYS A 139 -22.23 23.52 -5.18
N THR A 140 -21.49 23.80 -6.23
CA THR A 140 -21.32 22.93 -7.40
C THR A 140 -19.86 22.86 -7.78
N LEU A 141 -19.49 21.81 -8.53
CA LEU A 141 -18.14 21.65 -9.09
C LEU A 141 -17.74 22.84 -9.99
N ALA A 142 -18.69 23.34 -10.79
CA ALA A 142 -18.45 24.47 -11.67
C ALA A 142 -18.11 25.74 -10.88
N GLU A 143 -18.87 26.04 -9.82
CA GLU A 143 -18.61 27.15 -8.92
C GLU A 143 -17.25 27.02 -8.23
N PHE A 144 -16.90 25.82 -7.77
CA PHE A 144 -15.62 25.55 -7.14
C PHE A 144 -14.44 25.80 -8.12
N ILE A 145 -14.54 25.31 -9.35
CA ILE A 145 -13.55 25.57 -10.40
C ILE A 145 -13.41 27.06 -10.66
N GLN A 146 -14.52 27.80 -10.79
CA GLN A 146 -14.48 29.24 -11.02
C GLN A 146 -13.85 30.00 -9.85
N LEU A 147 -14.14 29.58 -8.62
CA LEU A 147 -13.54 30.16 -7.42
C LEU A 147 -12.02 29.93 -7.40
N SER A 148 -11.59 28.70 -7.66
CA SER A 148 -10.17 28.33 -7.68
C SER A 148 -9.40 29.09 -8.78
N LYS A 149 -10.02 29.32 -9.94
CA LYS A 149 -9.42 30.12 -11.04
C LYS A 149 -9.26 31.59 -10.71
N LYS A 150 -10.15 32.18 -9.89
CA LYS A 150 -10.08 33.60 -9.53
C LYS A 150 -8.90 33.93 -8.63
N LYS A 151 -8.41 32.97 -7.87
CA LYS A 151 -7.32 33.14 -6.90
C LYS A 151 -6.38 31.92 -6.97
N PRO A 152 -5.50 31.80 -7.97
CA PRO A 152 -4.54 30.73 -8.05
C PRO A 152 -3.68 30.62 -6.78
N GLY A 153 -3.43 29.41 -6.32
CA GLY A 153 -2.64 29.15 -5.12
C GLY A 153 -3.33 29.44 -3.78
N SER A 154 -4.60 29.91 -3.79
CA SER A 154 -5.34 30.24 -2.55
C SER A 154 -6.24 29.12 -2.03
N VAL A 155 -6.34 28.03 -2.76
CA VAL A 155 -7.13 26.86 -2.37
C VAL A 155 -6.16 25.72 -2.10
N ASP A 156 -6.25 25.16 -0.91
CA ASP A 156 -5.46 24.01 -0.51
C ASP A 156 -6.28 22.72 -0.72
N PHE A 157 -5.60 21.63 -1.08
CA PHE A 157 -6.21 20.31 -1.05
C PHE A 157 -5.38 19.34 -0.20
N ALA A 158 -6.07 18.54 0.60
CA ALA A 158 -5.47 17.53 1.45
C ALA A 158 -5.39 16.18 0.74
N SER A 159 -4.39 15.39 1.10
CA SER A 159 -4.23 14.02 0.65
C SER A 159 -3.69 13.12 1.77
N THR A 160 -3.71 11.81 1.56
CA THR A 160 -3.12 10.84 2.50
C THR A 160 -1.58 10.76 2.43
N GLY A 161 -0.93 11.79 1.87
CA GLY A 161 0.52 11.94 1.79
C GLY A 161 1.03 12.01 0.35
N ALA A 162 2.26 12.49 0.21
CA ALA A 162 2.94 12.62 -1.09
C ALA A 162 3.08 11.24 -1.77
N GLY A 163 2.79 11.16 -3.07
CA GLY A 163 2.81 9.93 -3.85
C GLY A 163 1.62 8.99 -3.62
N SER A 164 0.61 9.41 -2.86
CA SER A 164 -0.64 8.66 -2.70
C SER A 164 -1.58 8.83 -3.90
N ALA A 165 -2.59 7.96 -3.99
CA ALA A 165 -3.62 8.06 -5.03
C ALA A 165 -4.43 9.37 -4.93
N SER A 166 -4.72 9.85 -3.71
CA SER A 166 -5.44 11.10 -3.49
C SER A 166 -4.60 12.34 -3.86
N HIS A 167 -3.29 12.31 -3.61
CA HIS A 167 -2.38 13.34 -4.10
C HIS A 167 -2.44 13.45 -5.63
N LEU A 168 -2.24 12.33 -6.32
CA LEU A 168 -2.25 12.32 -7.78
C LEU A 168 -3.60 12.69 -8.37
N ALA A 169 -4.71 12.32 -7.70
CA ALA A 169 -6.07 12.73 -8.10
C ALA A 169 -6.25 14.25 -7.99
N GLY A 170 -5.71 14.88 -6.94
CA GLY A 170 -5.72 16.34 -6.79
C GLY A 170 -4.91 17.05 -7.86
N GLU A 171 -3.71 16.57 -8.16
CA GLU A 171 -2.88 17.12 -9.24
C GLU A 171 -3.51 16.94 -10.63
N LEU A 172 -4.12 15.79 -10.87
CA LEU A 172 -4.87 15.55 -12.11
C LEU A 172 -6.08 16.49 -12.21
N PHE A 173 -6.75 16.78 -11.10
CA PHE A 173 -7.84 17.74 -11.06
C PHE A 173 -7.31 19.16 -11.39
N ASN A 174 -6.19 19.60 -10.79
CA ASN A 174 -5.53 20.86 -11.11
C ASN A 174 -5.32 20.98 -12.62
N GLN A 175 -4.71 19.98 -13.22
CA GLN A 175 -4.41 19.94 -14.65
C GLN A 175 -5.68 19.97 -15.51
N ARG A 176 -6.69 19.14 -15.20
CA ARG A 176 -7.89 18.98 -16.01
C ARG A 176 -8.85 20.16 -15.90
N ALA A 177 -8.96 20.76 -14.73
CA ALA A 177 -9.81 21.92 -14.48
C ALA A 177 -9.11 23.25 -14.85
N GLY A 178 -7.80 23.23 -15.05
CA GLY A 178 -6.98 24.43 -15.26
C GLY A 178 -7.01 25.34 -14.04
N VAL A 179 -6.84 24.77 -12.86
CA VAL A 179 -6.75 25.45 -11.55
C VAL A 179 -5.38 25.20 -10.94
N ASP A 180 -5.00 26.04 -9.98
CA ASP A 180 -3.76 25.94 -9.22
C ASP A 180 -4.11 25.89 -7.74
N MET A 181 -4.24 24.67 -7.21
CA MET A 181 -4.47 24.41 -5.79
C MET A 181 -3.17 23.88 -5.16
N THR A 182 -2.89 24.31 -3.93
CA THR A 182 -1.70 23.89 -3.19
C THR A 182 -1.93 22.56 -2.49
N HIS A 183 -1.03 21.60 -2.70
CA HIS A 183 -1.09 20.32 -1.99
C HIS A 183 -0.61 20.45 -0.54
N VAL A 184 -1.45 20.04 0.41
CA VAL A 184 -1.13 19.92 1.83
C VAL A 184 -1.16 18.43 2.18
N PRO A 185 -0.01 17.77 2.35
CA PRO A 185 0.03 16.38 2.74
C PRO A 185 -0.43 16.22 4.19
N GLU A 186 -1.36 15.30 4.46
CA GLU A 186 -1.64 14.90 5.84
C GLU A 186 -0.46 14.11 6.38
N GLU A 187 0.14 14.61 7.45
CA GLU A 187 1.06 13.82 8.27
C GLU A 187 0.25 12.87 9.16
N PRO A 188 0.72 11.63 9.38
CA PRO A 188 0.03 10.73 10.29
C PRO A 188 0.02 11.35 11.68
N VAL A 189 -1.17 11.68 12.16
CA VAL A 189 -1.35 12.13 13.56
C VAL A 189 -1.09 10.92 14.44
N SER A 190 0.08 10.89 15.06
CA SER A 190 0.40 9.98 16.14
C SER A 190 -0.32 10.44 17.41
N GLY A 191 -1.56 9.94 17.64
CA GLY A 191 -2.31 10.23 18.85
C GLY A 191 -3.79 9.87 18.74
N PRO A 192 -4.45 9.52 19.85
CA PRO A 192 -5.88 9.24 19.88
C PRO A 192 -6.68 10.54 19.88
N SER A 193 -6.79 11.19 18.74
CA SER A 193 -7.66 12.37 18.63
C SER A 193 -8.36 12.35 17.28
N GLY A 194 -9.59 11.85 17.31
CA GLY A 194 -10.54 11.91 16.21
C GLY A 194 -11.08 13.32 15.90
N ASP A 195 -10.33 14.37 16.19
CA ASP A 195 -10.74 15.75 15.99
C ASP A 195 -9.63 16.58 15.35
N ARG A 196 -9.42 16.40 14.05
CA ARG A 196 -8.94 17.46 13.15
C ARG A 196 -9.40 17.21 11.73
N VAL A 197 -10.68 17.31 11.51
CA VAL A 197 -11.24 17.78 10.23
C VAL A 197 -11.21 19.30 10.31
N GLY A 198 -10.29 19.92 9.61
CA GLY A 198 -10.24 21.36 9.61
C GLY A 198 -9.02 21.89 8.90
N ALA A 199 -9.12 22.13 7.61
CA ALA A 199 -8.32 23.15 6.98
C ALA A 199 -8.64 24.47 7.71
N GLN A 200 -7.73 24.97 8.52
CA GLN A 200 -7.80 26.34 9.03
C GLN A 200 -7.31 27.25 7.92
N SER A 201 -8.24 27.90 7.25
CA SER A 201 -7.97 29.14 6.53
C SER A 201 -8.05 30.27 7.55
N GLY A 202 -6.90 30.87 7.90
CA GLY A 202 -6.84 32.20 8.48
C GLY A 202 -7.03 33.26 7.41
#